data_7168d5b01894f4491c57c83df5fa2a39
#
_entry.id   7168d5b01894f4491c57c83df5fa2a39
#
_cell.length_a   1.000
_cell.length_b   1.000
_cell.length_c   1.000
_cell.angle_alpha   90.00
_cell.angle_beta   90.00
_cell.angle_gamma   90.00
#
_symmetry.space_group_name_H-M   'P 1'
#
loop_
_entity.id
_entity.type
_entity.pdbx_description
1 polymer ?
#
loop_
_entity_poly.entity_id
_entity_poly.type
_entity_poly.pdbx_seq_one_letter_code
_entity_poly.pdbx_strand_id
1 'polypeptide(L)'
;MESGNLKKSVIVAALTILMSTAGASATDVAWVHSNAAAQSEQRAKAGFDAWLKETAKDWNISVLDSGGSGERTASNIQDAASRGVDAIIVSMSDLRASRAAIDSAVAAKIPVFAIDSGQVDGVLVDVTTNNWAMSASVSPYLLNEMGGKGNLIFLRMAEHHGTRKRGDVMATVLKEYPEVKVLAEHNIDYTAFFEDTTSTVQDYASRFGEEINAVWAPWDEPAQAAINALNAAGLKNVKVIGIDGHPQAIEEVCKPDSLMIATVSQPFEKMGAQTGEWIESIVVKKEDAATVIPSKTVYLDAPLVTKQNCKDFLPKK
;
A
#
# COMPACT_ATOMS: atom_id res chain seq x y z
N MET A 1 -79.56 53.17 -25.99
CA MET A 1 -78.36 53.53 -25.27
C MET A 1 -78.07 52.44 -24.26
N GLU A 2 -77.33 51.48 -24.67
CA GLU A 2 -76.91 50.31 -23.77
C GLU A 2 -75.44 50.29 -23.64
N SER A 3 -74.97 50.45 -22.44
CA SER A 3 -73.58 50.45 -22.08
C SER A 3 -73.11 48.97 -21.80
N GLY A 4 -72.28 48.45 -22.70
CA GLY A 4 -71.70 47.12 -22.54
C GLY A 4 -70.55 47.12 -21.56
N ASN A 5 -70.68 46.33 -20.48
CA ASN A 5 -69.64 46.06 -19.47
C ASN A 5 -68.70 44.99 -20.00
N LEU A 6 -67.47 45.34 -20.28
CA LEU A 6 -66.39 44.43 -20.66
C LEU A 6 -65.70 43.91 -19.36
N LYS A 7 -66.00 42.64 -19.00
CA LYS A 7 -65.29 41.94 -17.92
C LYS A 7 -63.89 41.51 -18.38
N LYS A 8 -62.85 42.10 -17.80
CA LYS A 8 -61.45 41.69 -17.99
C LYS A 8 -61.19 40.46 -17.11
N SER A 9 -61.04 39.28 -17.73
CA SER A 9 -60.53 38.07 -17.06
C SER A 9 -59.02 38.15 -16.94
N VAL A 10 -58.51 38.18 -15.72
CA VAL A 10 -57.07 38.09 -15.41
C VAL A 10 -56.76 36.59 -15.26
N ILE A 11 -56.02 36.03 -16.21
CA ILE A 11 -55.47 34.68 -16.12
C ILE A 11 -54.19 34.77 -15.32
N VAL A 12 -54.18 34.28 -14.06
CA VAL A 12 -52.97 34.11 -13.24
C VAL A 12 -52.34 32.76 -13.68
N ALA A 13 -51.28 32.84 -14.46
CA ALA A 13 -50.47 31.65 -14.77
C ALA A 13 -49.59 31.32 -13.55
N ALA A 14 -49.97 30.26 -12.83
CA ALA A 14 -49.14 29.70 -11.77
C ALA A 14 -47.93 28.99 -12.41
N LEU A 15 -46.76 29.60 -12.33
CA LEU A 15 -45.50 28.98 -12.74
C LEU A 15 -45.06 28.00 -11.66
N THR A 16 -45.34 26.72 -11.83
CA THR A 16 -44.88 25.64 -10.96
C THR A 16 -43.41 25.39 -11.25
N ILE A 17 -42.51 25.89 -10.40
CA ILE A 17 -41.08 25.56 -10.45
C ILE A 17 -40.94 24.13 -9.91
N LEU A 18 -40.78 23.16 -10.82
CA LEU A 18 -40.30 21.84 -10.46
C LEU A 18 -38.84 21.98 -10.01
N MET A 19 -38.61 22.08 -8.72
CA MET A 19 -37.29 21.81 -8.15
C MET A 19 -37.02 20.33 -8.34
N SER A 20 -36.26 19.99 -9.40
CA SER A 20 -35.62 18.68 -9.52
C SER A 20 -34.63 18.57 -8.34
N THR A 21 -35.01 17.81 -7.33
CA THR A 21 -34.04 17.29 -6.37
C THR A 21 -33.18 16.32 -7.17
N ALA A 22 -32.07 16.78 -7.72
CA ALA A 22 -31.01 15.88 -8.16
C ALA A 22 -30.61 15.08 -6.91
N GLY A 23 -31.10 13.85 -6.80
CA GLY A 23 -30.61 12.92 -5.78
C GLY A 23 -29.09 12.90 -5.93
N ALA A 24 -28.37 13.19 -4.86
CA ALA A 24 -26.91 13.05 -4.88
C ALA A 24 -26.61 11.61 -5.30
N SER A 25 -26.02 11.43 -6.49
CA SER A 25 -25.51 10.13 -6.91
C SER A 25 -24.46 9.70 -5.88
N ALA A 26 -24.46 8.41 -5.53
CA ALA A 26 -23.39 7.86 -4.71
C ALA A 26 -22.04 8.15 -5.37
N THR A 27 -21.03 8.47 -4.58
CA THR A 27 -19.68 8.73 -5.09
C THR A 27 -19.06 7.42 -5.60
N ASP A 28 -18.63 7.39 -6.85
CA ASP A 28 -18.02 6.24 -7.49
C ASP A 28 -16.50 6.30 -7.38
N VAL A 29 -15.90 5.34 -6.68
CA VAL A 29 -14.45 5.26 -6.50
C VAL A 29 -13.91 3.94 -7.06
N ALA A 30 -12.91 4.02 -7.92
CA ALA A 30 -12.16 2.86 -8.35
C ALA A 30 -10.92 2.68 -7.46
N TRP A 31 -10.78 1.49 -6.87
CA TRP A 31 -9.58 1.11 -6.13
C TRP A 31 -8.77 0.10 -6.95
N VAL A 32 -7.63 0.53 -7.44
CA VAL A 32 -6.70 -0.31 -8.22
C VAL A 32 -5.67 -0.88 -7.28
N HIS A 33 -5.81 -2.16 -6.93
CA HIS A 33 -4.82 -2.92 -6.18
C HIS A 33 -3.67 -3.36 -7.10
N SER A 34 -2.44 -3.24 -6.63
CA SER A 34 -1.30 -3.86 -7.30
C SER A 34 -1.40 -5.40 -7.25
N ASN A 35 -1.68 -5.95 -6.05
CA ASN A 35 -1.93 -7.37 -5.85
C ASN A 35 -2.83 -7.57 -4.62
N ALA A 36 -4.12 -7.86 -4.84
CA ALA A 36 -5.10 -8.00 -3.76
C ALA A 36 -4.81 -9.16 -2.78
N ALA A 37 -3.91 -10.08 -3.13
CA ALA A 37 -3.47 -11.15 -2.23
C ALA A 37 -2.52 -10.64 -1.14
N ALA A 38 -1.84 -9.49 -1.34
CA ALA A 38 -0.91 -8.93 -0.36
C ALA A 38 -1.65 -8.37 0.87
N GLN A 39 -1.14 -8.65 2.07
CA GLN A 39 -1.77 -8.18 3.32
C GLN A 39 -1.75 -6.65 3.45
N SER A 40 -0.73 -5.98 2.92
CA SER A 40 -0.65 -4.51 2.87
C SER A 40 -1.86 -3.89 2.14
N GLU A 41 -2.26 -4.47 1.01
CA GLU A 41 -3.45 -4.06 0.25
C GLU A 41 -4.74 -4.27 1.06
N GLN A 42 -4.87 -5.46 1.66
CA GLN A 42 -6.03 -5.82 2.47
C GLN A 42 -6.17 -4.90 3.69
N ARG A 43 -5.06 -4.58 4.37
CA ARG A 43 -5.02 -3.69 5.53
C ARG A 43 -5.38 -2.24 5.16
N ALA A 44 -4.84 -1.72 4.05
CA ALA A 44 -5.18 -0.38 3.58
C ALA A 44 -6.67 -0.30 3.21
N LYS A 45 -7.20 -1.30 2.50
CA LYS A 45 -8.62 -1.38 2.16
C LYS A 45 -9.51 -1.50 3.40
N ALA A 46 -9.12 -2.32 4.37
CA ALA A 46 -9.85 -2.46 5.63
C ALA A 46 -9.95 -1.15 6.42
N GLY A 47 -8.88 -0.35 6.45
CA GLY A 47 -8.90 0.98 7.08
C GLY A 47 -9.83 1.96 6.38
N PHE A 48 -9.84 1.95 5.05
CA PHE A 48 -10.76 2.75 4.25
C PHE A 48 -12.22 2.32 4.47
N ASP A 49 -12.51 1.00 4.48
CA ASP A 49 -13.86 0.46 4.70
C ASP A 49 -14.39 0.76 6.11
N ALA A 50 -13.50 0.69 7.11
CA ALA A 50 -13.84 1.10 8.47
C ALA A 50 -14.21 2.57 8.53
N TRP A 51 -13.43 3.44 7.88
CA TRP A 51 -13.73 4.87 7.76
C TRP A 51 -15.07 5.13 7.07
N LEU A 52 -15.36 4.46 5.92
CA LEU A 52 -16.66 4.56 5.24
C LEU A 52 -17.82 4.22 6.16
N LYS A 53 -17.68 3.12 6.91
CA LYS A 53 -18.71 2.65 7.86
C LYS A 53 -18.90 3.63 9.02
N GLU A 54 -17.83 4.10 9.63
CA GLU A 54 -17.87 5.03 10.77
C GLU A 54 -18.48 6.39 10.39
N THR A 55 -18.22 6.83 9.17
CA THR A 55 -18.73 8.10 8.64
C THR A 55 -20.06 7.96 7.91
N ALA A 56 -20.64 6.75 7.88
CA ALA A 56 -21.91 6.42 7.21
C ALA A 56 -21.96 6.90 5.74
N LYS A 57 -20.85 6.70 4.99
CA LYS A 57 -20.77 7.04 3.57
C LYS A 57 -21.33 5.92 2.71
N ASP A 58 -22.20 6.28 1.79
CA ASP A 58 -22.77 5.37 0.78
C ASP A 58 -22.06 5.60 -0.56
N TRP A 59 -20.83 5.11 -0.67
CA TRP A 59 -20.02 5.21 -1.89
C TRP A 59 -19.97 3.86 -2.62
N ASN A 60 -19.94 3.90 -3.95
CA ASN A 60 -19.71 2.72 -4.76
C ASN A 60 -18.21 2.49 -4.94
N ILE A 61 -17.68 1.42 -4.37
CA ILE A 61 -16.26 1.09 -4.47
C ILE A 61 -16.07 -0.07 -5.44
N SER A 62 -15.48 0.19 -6.59
CA SER A 62 -15.07 -0.86 -7.53
C SER A 62 -13.61 -1.23 -7.31
N VAL A 63 -13.35 -2.47 -6.94
CA VAL A 63 -11.99 -3.00 -6.75
C VAL A 63 -11.50 -3.63 -8.05
N LEU A 64 -10.31 -3.22 -8.51
CA LEU A 64 -9.65 -3.71 -9.72
C LEU A 64 -8.31 -4.30 -9.31
N ASP A 65 -8.19 -5.63 -9.34
CA ASP A 65 -6.96 -6.32 -8.99
C ASP A 65 -6.03 -6.46 -10.19
N SER A 66 -4.78 -6.05 -10.02
CA SER A 66 -3.75 -6.16 -11.06
C SER A 66 -2.93 -7.46 -10.94
N GLY A 67 -3.09 -8.22 -9.84
CA GLY A 67 -2.44 -9.51 -9.62
C GLY A 67 -0.91 -9.45 -9.78
N GLY A 68 -0.29 -8.36 -9.31
CA GLY A 68 1.15 -8.14 -9.36
C GLY A 68 1.68 -7.61 -10.71
N SER A 69 0.82 -7.38 -11.71
CA SER A 69 1.25 -6.93 -13.04
C SER A 69 1.14 -5.42 -13.20
N GLY A 70 2.27 -4.75 -13.48
CA GLY A 70 2.30 -3.30 -13.77
C GLY A 70 1.51 -2.92 -15.03
N GLU A 71 1.47 -3.78 -16.04
CA GLU A 71 0.67 -3.55 -17.25
C GLU A 71 -0.83 -3.58 -16.93
N ARG A 72 -1.27 -4.54 -16.10
CA ARG A 72 -2.66 -4.58 -15.64
C ARG A 72 -3.00 -3.40 -14.74
N THR A 73 -2.07 -2.93 -13.91
CA THR A 73 -2.28 -1.71 -13.13
C THR A 73 -2.57 -0.52 -14.05
N ALA A 74 -1.77 -0.32 -15.09
CA ALA A 74 -1.99 0.75 -16.06
C ALA A 74 -3.34 0.59 -16.79
N SER A 75 -3.68 -0.62 -17.23
CA SER A 75 -4.97 -0.92 -17.88
C SER A 75 -6.15 -0.64 -16.94
N ASN A 76 -6.08 -1.08 -15.68
CA ASN A 76 -7.12 -0.85 -14.67
C ASN A 76 -7.35 0.66 -14.38
N ILE A 77 -6.27 1.45 -14.32
CA ILE A 77 -6.37 2.92 -14.19
C ILE A 77 -7.08 3.52 -15.41
N GLN A 78 -6.72 3.07 -16.61
CA GLN A 78 -7.33 3.57 -17.85
C GLN A 78 -8.80 3.19 -17.98
N ASP A 79 -9.16 1.96 -17.58
CA ASP A 79 -10.55 1.49 -17.53
C ASP A 79 -11.38 2.30 -16.54
N ALA A 80 -10.84 2.57 -15.34
CA ALA A 80 -11.49 3.42 -14.34
C ALA A 80 -11.71 4.84 -14.89
N ALA A 81 -10.70 5.42 -15.53
CA ALA A 81 -10.80 6.74 -16.16
C ALA A 81 -11.88 6.76 -17.27
N SER A 82 -11.93 5.70 -18.10
CA SER A 82 -12.89 5.58 -19.20
C SER A 82 -14.34 5.43 -18.71
N ARG A 83 -14.54 4.83 -17.54
CA ARG A 83 -15.86 4.71 -16.89
C ARG A 83 -16.35 6.00 -16.26
N GLY A 84 -15.47 7.00 -16.10
CA GLY A 84 -15.83 8.30 -15.54
C GLY A 84 -16.13 8.24 -14.04
N VAL A 85 -15.37 7.45 -13.27
CA VAL A 85 -15.48 7.41 -11.80
C VAL A 85 -15.13 8.77 -11.18
N ASP A 86 -15.60 9.04 -9.96
CA ASP A 86 -15.34 10.32 -9.28
C ASP A 86 -13.92 10.42 -8.71
N ALA A 87 -13.28 9.28 -8.39
CA ALA A 87 -11.89 9.21 -7.93
C ALA A 87 -11.25 7.85 -8.23
N ILE A 88 -9.93 7.84 -8.37
CA ILE A 88 -9.12 6.63 -8.51
C ILE A 88 -8.14 6.57 -7.35
N ILE A 89 -8.10 5.43 -6.63
CA ILE A 89 -7.07 5.08 -5.66
C ILE A 89 -6.16 4.03 -6.30
N VAL A 90 -4.85 4.22 -6.26
CA VAL A 90 -3.88 3.21 -6.68
C VAL A 90 -2.99 2.86 -5.50
N SER A 91 -2.96 1.58 -5.12
CA SER A 91 -2.23 1.13 -3.94
C SER A 91 -1.08 0.17 -4.28
N MET A 92 0.01 0.24 -3.49
CA MET A 92 1.20 -0.63 -3.50
C MET A 92 1.77 -0.90 -4.90
N SER A 93 1.81 0.11 -5.78
CA SER A 93 2.24 -0.01 -7.18
C SER A 93 3.54 0.76 -7.47
N ASP A 94 4.04 0.71 -8.69
CA ASP A 94 5.04 1.67 -9.21
C ASP A 94 4.41 2.52 -10.33
N LEU A 95 3.95 3.72 -9.95
CA LEU A 95 3.21 4.61 -10.85
C LEU A 95 4.06 5.18 -11.98
N ARG A 96 5.39 5.04 -11.96
CA ARG A 96 6.26 5.45 -13.07
C ARG A 96 5.94 4.67 -14.34
N ALA A 97 5.59 3.38 -14.21
CA ALA A 97 5.19 2.53 -15.33
C ALA A 97 3.76 2.84 -15.83
N SER A 98 2.91 3.48 -15.01
CA SER A 98 1.52 3.79 -15.33
C SER A 98 1.29 5.25 -15.78
N ARG A 99 2.34 5.97 -16.15
CA ARG A 99 2.29 7.41 -16.45
C ARG A 99 1.20 7.78 -17.48
N ALA A 100 1.14 7.07 -18.61
CA ALA A 100 0.14 7.35 -19.65
C ALA A 100 -1.30 7.14 -19.17
N ALA A 101 -1.53 6.15 -18.29
CA ALA A 101 -2.84 5.92 -17.69
C ALA A 101 -3.23 7.02 -16.69
N ILE A 102 -2.27 7.51 -15.91
CA ILE A 102 -2.46 8.68 -15.03
C ILE A 102 -2.81 9.93 -15.85
N ASP A 103 -2.08 10.19 -16.95
CA ASP A 103 -2.35 11.33 -17.84
C ASP A 103 -3.76 11.25 -18.43
N SER A 104 -4.26 10.04 -18.75
CA SER A 104 -5.64 9.82 -19.20
C SER A 104 -6.67 10.17 -18.13
N ALA A 105 -6.43 9.79 -16.87
CA ALA A 105 -7.31 10.15 -15.75
C ALA A 105 -7.33 11.68 -15.52
N VAL A 106 -6.15 12.33 -15.60
CA VAL A 106 -6.02 13.80 -15.50
C VAL A 106 -6.79 14.50 -16.63
N ALA A 107 -6.67 14.02 -17.87
CA ALA A 107 -7.40 14.57 -19.02
C ALA A 107 -8.94 14.44 -18.83
N ALA A 108 -9.39 13.36 -18.19
CA ALA A 108 -10.78 13.15 -17.80
C ALA A 108 -11.19 13.96 -16.55
N LYS A 109 -10.28 14.72 -15.94
CA LYS A 109 -10.45 15.47 -14.66
C LYS A 109 -10.81 14.59 -13.47
N ILE A 110 -10.36 13.35 -13.47
CA ILE A 110 -10.55 12.39 -12.37
C ILE A 110 -9.32 12.45 -11.46
N PRO A 111 -9.49 12.81 -10.18
CA PRO A 111 -8.40 12.87 -9.23
C PRO A 111 -7.85 11.46 -8.93
N VAL A 112 -6.52 11.34 -8.89
CA VAL A 112 -5.81 10.10 -8.58
C VAL A 112 -5.10 10.26 -7.25
N PHE A 113 -5.39 9.35 -6.31
CA PHE A 113 -4.77 9.24 -5.01
C PHE A 113 -3.90 7.99 -4.99
N ALA A 114 -2.76 8.07 -4.37
CA ALA A 114 -1.84 6.94 -4.24
C ALA A 114 -1.65 6.54 -2.77
N ILE A 115 -1.52 5.23 -2.54
CA ILE A 115 -1.13 4.65 -1.25
C ILE A 115 0.12 3.81 -1.49
N ASP A 116 1.26 4.23 -0.94
CA ASP A 116 2.59 3.57 -1.06
C ASP A 116 2.92 3.15 -2.52
N SER A 117 2.61 4.02 -3.49
CA SER A 117 2.76 3.75 -4.93
C SER A 117 3.75 4.69 -5.61
N GLY A 118 4.20 5.71 -4.90
CA GLY A 118 5.11 6.73 -5.39
C GLY A 118 4.42 7.91 -6.06
N GLN A 119 5.01 9.08 -5.86
CA GLN A 119 4.53 10.31 -6.46
C GLN A 119 5.00 10.46 -7.89
N VAL A 120 4.07 10.69 -8.81
CA VAL A 120 4.30 11.13 -10.19
C VAL A 120 3.39 12.30 -10.51
N ASP A 121 3.71 13.05 -11.58
CA ASP A 121 2.83 14.16 -12.01
C ASP A 121 1.43 13.61 -12.35
N GLY A 122 0.39 14.34 -11.99
CA GLY A 122 -0.99 13.92 -12.16
C GLY A 122 -1.59 13.21 -10.94
N VAL A 123 -0.78 12.65 -10.05
CA VAL A 123 -1.23 12.13 -8.75
C VAL A 123 -1.36 13.29 -7.76
N LEU A 124 -2.51 13.40 -7.09
CA LEU A 124 -2.73 14.45 -6.10
C LEU A 124 -1.84 14.28 -4.88
N VAL A 125 -1.80 13.08 -4.33
CA VAL A 125 -1.05 12.75 -3.12
C VAL A 125 -0.70 11.27 -3.11
N ASP A 126 0.49 10.94 -2.60
CA ASP A 126 0.90 9.60 -2.20
C ASP A 126 1.05 9.56 -0.68
N VAL A 127 0.17 8.84 0.02
CA VAL A 127 0.32 8.55 1.44
C VAL A 127 1.13 7.28 1.62
N THR A 128 2.23 7.37 2.34
CA THR A 128 3.22 6.29 2.43
C THR A 128 3.99 6.36 3.75
N THR A 129 4.96 5.50 3.91
CA THR A 129 6.00 5.59 4.93
C THR A 129 7.36 5.85 4.25
N ASN A 130 8.34 6.29 5.02
CA ASN A 130 9.66 6.52 4.46
C ASN A 130 10.41 5.19 4.24
N ASN A 131 10.28 4.64 3.04
CA ASN A 131 10.85 3.34 2.66
C ASN A 131 12.38 3.27 2.82
N TRP A 132 13.10 4.39 2.64
CA TRP A 132 14.54 4.45 2.91
C TRP A 132 14.82 4.39 4.41
N ALA A 133 14.08 5.16 5.23
CA ALA A 133 14.28 5.18 6.68
C ALA A 133 13.93 3.83 7.32
N MET A 134 12.87 3.16 6.85
CA MET A 134 12.51 1.82 7.32
C MET A 134 13.64 0.82 7.11
N SER A 135 14.19 0.75 5.90
CA SER A 135 15.32 -0.14 5.62
C SER A 135 16.60 0.30 6.38
N ALA A 136 16.85 1.60 6.50
CA ALA A 136 17.99 2.11 7.29
C ALA A 136 17.88 1.80 8.78
N SER A 137 16.69 1.51 9.31
CA SER A 137 16.51 1.07 10.69
C SER A 137 16.68 -0.44 10.86
N VAL A 138 16.05 -1.26 10.01
CA VAL A 138 16.03 -2.71 10.18
C VAL A 138 17.27 -3.40 9.63
N SER A 139 17.90 -2.87 8.56
CA SER A 139 19.06 -3.51 7.95
C SER A 139 20.29 -3.51 8.87
N PRO A 140 20.72 -2.38 9.45
CA PRO A 140 21.81 -2.39 10.45
C PRO A 140 21.44 -3.22 11.69
N TYR A 141 20.16 -3.24 12.11
CA TYR A 141 19.71 -4.08 13.21
C TYR A 141 20.02 -5.56 12.93
N LEU A 142 19.62 -6.08 11.75
CA LEU A 142 19.92 -7.45 11.35
C LEU A 142 21.43 -7.74 11.38
N LEU A 143 22.22 -6.86 10.74
CA LEU A 143 23.67 -7.07 10.64
C LEU A 143 24.38 -7.00 12.00
N ASN A 144 23.93 -6.15 12.90
CA ASN A 144 24.43 -6.10 14.29
C ASN A 144 24.06 -7.36 15.07
N GLU A 145 22.82 -7.88 14.90
CA GLU A 145 22.39 -9.14 15.50
C GLU A 145 23.19 -10.35 14.96
N MET A 146 23.74 -10.27 13.75
CA MET A 146 24.70 -11.22 13.18
C MET A 146 26.12 -11.06 13.78
N GLY A 147 26.38 -10.00 14.56
CA GLY A 147 27.72 -9.65 15.03
C GLY A 147 28.60 -9.07 13.94
N GLY A 148 28.04 -8.48 12.90
CA GLY A 148 28.72 -7.82 11.79
C GLY A 148 29.41 -8.79 10.80
N LYS A 149 29.16 -10.09 10.86
CA LYS A 149 29.79 -11.13 10.03
C LYS A 149 28.88 -12.29 9.76
N GLY A 150 29.24 -13.12 8.78
CA GLY A 150 28.47 -14.33 8.39
C GLY A 150 27.84 -14.20 7.03
N ASN A 151 26.86 -15.03 6.75
CA ASN A 151 26.33 -15.22 5.41
C ASN A 151 24.82 -14.86 5.35
N LEU A 152 24.46 -14.12 4.35
CA LEU A 152 23.12 -13.55 4.13
C LEU A 152 22.48 -14.06 2.85
N ILE A 153 21.21 -14.42 2.90
CA ILE A 153 20.33 -14.48 1.73
C ILE A 153 19.64 -13.12 1.60
N PHE A 154 19.77 -12.50 0.41
CA PHE A 154 19.23 -11.18 0.13
C PHE A 154 18.05 -11.30 -0.85
N LEU A 155 16.83 -11.23 -0.34
CA LEU A 155 15.61 -11.22 -1.16
C LEU A 155 15.28 -9.78 -1.56
N ARG A 156 14.97 -9.57 -2.85
CA ARG A 156 14.66 -8.24 -3.39
C ARG A 156 13.35 -8.28 -4.16
N MET A 157 12.79 -7.12 -4.43
CA MET A 157 11.77 -6.90 -5.44
C MET A 157 11.99 -5.49 -6.03
N ALA A 158 12.50 -5.44 -7.26
CA ALA A 158 12.92 -4.19 -7.90
C ALA A 158 11.76 -3.45 -8.59
N GLU A 159 10.69 -4.15 -8.93
CA GLU A 159 9.56 -3.67 -9.71
C GLU A 159 8.62 -2.75 -8.94
N HIS A 160 8.59 -2.85 -7.61
CA HIS A 160 7.80 -1.96 -6.76
C HIS A 160 8.67 -0.84 -6.18
N HIS A 161 8.12 0.38 -6.16
CA HIS A 161 8.88 1.57 -5.78
C HIS A 161 9.39 1.53 -4.34
N GLY A 162 8.60 1.01 -3.40
CA GLY A 162 8.95 0.95 -1.99
C GLY A 162 10.01 -0.10 -1.71
N THR A 163 9.79 -1.35 -2.15
CA THR A 163 10.71 -2.47 -1.94
C THR A 163 12.04 -2.29 -2.65
N ARG A 164 12.07 -1.64 -3.83
CA ARG A 164 13.31 -1.24 -4.48
C ARG A 164 14.14 -0.32 -3.60
N LYS A 165 13.54 0.75 -3.06
CA LYS A 165 14.22 1.68 -2.14
C LYS A 165 14.75 0.97 -0.91
N ARG A 166 13.98 0.05 -0.33
CA ARG A 166 14.39 -0.78 0.80
C ARG A 166 15.64 -1.61 0.46
N GLY A 167 15.62 -2.29 -0.69
CA GLY A 167 16.76 -3.10 -1.18
C GLY A 167 18.00 -2.26 -1.48
N ASP A 168 17.87 -1.07 -2.06
CA ASP A 168 18.98 -0.18 -2.36
C ASP A 168 19.67 0.34 -1.09
N VAL A 169 18.90 0.61 -0.04
CA VAL A 169 19.45 0.96 1.28
C VAL A 169 20.21 -0.22 1.87
N MET A 170 19.62 -1.43 1.87
CA MET A 170 20.32 -2.64 2.37
C MET A 170 21.64 -2.87 1.61
N ALA A 171 21.63 -2.77 0.28
CA ALA A 171 22.85 -2.90 -0.52
C ALA A 171 23.91 -1.83 -0.20
N THR A 172 23.47 -0.66 0.24
CA THR A 172 24.38 0.41 0.70
C THR A 172 24.92 0.12 2.09
N VAL A 173 24.07 -0.31 3.02
CA VAL A 173 24.47 -0.66 4.40
C VAL A 173 25.46 -1.81 4.40
N LEU A 174 25.30 -2.81 3.54
CA LEU A 174 26.24 -3.95 3.43
C LEU A 174 27.70 -3.52 3.16
N LYS A 175 27.95 -2.37 2.55
CA LYS A 175 29.30 -1.88 2.29
C LYS A 175 30.08 -1.56 3.58
N GLU A 176 29.37 -1.26 4.66
CA GLU A 176 29.95 -1.00 5.98
C GLU A 176 30.19 -2.29 6.80
N TYR A 177 29.77 -3.47 6.25
CA TYR A 177 29.90 -4.79 6.90
C TYR A 177 30.66 -5.79 6.01
N PRO A 178 31.96 -5.58 5.76
CA PRO A 178 32.73 -6.36 4.77
C PRO A 178 32.89 -7.86 5.12
N GLU A 179 32.64 -8.24 6.38
CA GLU A 179 32.65 -9.63 6.82
C GLU A 179 31.29 -10.33 6.65
N VAL A 180 30.24 -9.62 6.21
CA VAL A 180 28.97 -10.21 5.81
C VAL A 180 28.99 -10.51 4.32
N LYS A 181 28.81 -11.79 3.96
CA LYS A 181 28.79 -12.24 2.57
C LYS A 181 27.37 -12.51 2.12
N VAL A 182 26.99 -11.99 0.98
CA VAL A 182 25.74 -12.38 0.32
C VAL A 182 25.96 -13.72 -0.39
N LEU A 183 25.38 -14.80 0.13
CA LEU A 183 25.45 -16.14 -0.48
C LEU A 183 24.62 -16.23 -1.74
N ALA A 184 23.44 -15.63 -1.71
CA ALA A 184 22.54 -15.58 -2.84
C ALA A 184 21.67 -14.33 -2.77
N GLU A 185 21.33 -13.81 -3.93
CA GLU A 185 20.38 -12.74 -4.14
C GLU A 185 19.26 -13.26 -5.05
N HIS A 186 18.00 -12.92 -4.74
CA HIS A 186 16.85 -13.30 -5.53
C HIS A 186 15.88 -12.12 -5.68
N ASN A 187 15.43 -11.86 -6.90
CA ASN A 187 14.39 -10.88 -7.17
C ASN A 187 13.04 -11.62 -7.23
N ILE A 188 12.21 -11.37 -6.23
CA ILE A 188 10.93 -12.06 -6.01
C ILE A 188 9.97 -11.78 -7.17
N ASP A 189 9.34 -12.82 -7.71
CA ASP A 189 8.21 -12.70 -8.62
C ASP A 189 6.96 -12.26 -7.86
N TYR A 190 6.56 -10.99 -8.02
CA TYR A 190 5.43 -10.43 -7.29
C TYR A 190 4.09 -11.06 -7.65
N THR A 191 3.98 -11.72 -8.78
CA THR A 191 2.74 -12.42 -9.18
C THR A 191 2.50 -13.70 -8.38
N ALA A 192 3.57 -14.29 -7.83
CA ALA A 192 3.55 -15.52 -7.04
C ALA A 192 4.51 -15.46 -5.83
N PHE A 193 4.60 -14.29 -5.18
CA PHE A 193 5.66 -13.94 -4.22
C PHE A 193 5.87 -14.96 -3.09
N PHE A 194 4.81 -15.58 -2.60
CA PHE A 194 4.93 -16.52 -1.49
C PHE A 194 5.51 -17.87 -1.94
N GLU A 195 5.00 -18.41 -3.05
CA GLU A 195 5.46 -19.68 -3.64
C GLU A 195 6.87 -19.54 -4.21
N ASP A 196 7.15 -18.45 -4.91
CA ASP A 196 8.46 -18.13 -5.46
C ASP A 196 9.51 -18.05 -4.35
N THR A 197 9.24 -17.29 -3.28
CA THR A 197 10.14 -17.20 -2.12
C THR A 197 10.31 -18.54 -1.43
N THR A 198 9.23 -19.30 -1.23
CA THR A 198 9.28 -20.61 -0.58
C THR A 198 10.20 -21.55 -1.33
N SER A 199 9.99 -21.71 -2.65
CA SER A 199 10.79 -22.62 -3.49
C SER A 199 12.26 -22.19 -3.57
N THR A 200 12.50 -20.88 -3.71
CA THR A 200 13.85 -20.32 -3.75
C THR A 200 14.62 -20.55 -2.45
N VAL A 201 13.99 -20.30 -1.29
CA VAL A 201 14.66 -20.50 0.00
C VAL A 201 14.84 -21.98 0.32
N GLN A 202 13.94 -22.87 -0.13
CA GLN A 202 14.15 -24.33 -0.05
C GLN A 202 15.38 -24.78 -0.85
N ASP A 203 15.57 -24.26 -2.07
CA ASP A 203 16.77 -24.53 -2.86
C ASP A 203 18.02 -24.03 -2.14
N TYR A 204 18.00 -22.80 -1.63
CA TYR A 204 19.14 -22.24 -0.87
C TYR A 204 19.43 -23.01 0.42
N ALA A 205 18.40 -23.44 1.15
CA ALA A 205 18.56 -24.29 2.33
C ALA A 205 19.22 -25.63 1.99
N SER A 206 18.85 -26.22 0.86
CA SER A 206 19.47 -27.48 0.37
C SER A 206 20.93 -27.28 -0.06
N ARG A 207 21.28 -26.12 -0.63
CA ARG A 207 22.62 -25.84 -1.15
C ARG A 207 23.60 -25.38 -0.10
N PHE A 208 23.15 -24.57 0.85
CA PHE A 208 24.02 -23.87 1.81
C PHE A 208 23.85 -24.39 3.24
N GLY A 209 22.72 -24.99 3.58
CA GLY A 209 22.48 -25.55 4.91
C GLY A 209 22.80 -24.59 6.05
N GLU A 210 23.58 -25.05 7.02
CA GLU A 210 24.01 -24.29 8.21
C GLU A 210 24.90 -23.06 7.91
N GLU A 211 25.36 -22.89 6.67
CA GLU A 211 26.09 -21.68 6.29
C GLU A 211 25.19 -20.46 6.25
N ILE A 212 23.86 -20.60 6.14
CA ILE A 212 22.91 -19.49 6.14
C ILE A 212 22.79 -18.93 7.56
N ASN A 213 23.20 -17.68 7.78
CA ASN A 213 23.08 -17.03 9.08
C ASN A 213 21.91 -16.05 9.15
N ALA A 214 21.53 -15.44 8.02
CA ALA A 214 20.42 -14.50 7.97
C ALA A 214 19.68 -14.50 6.63
N VAL A 215 18.43 -14.01 6.66
CA VAL A 215 17.64 -13.64 5.49
C VAL A 215 17.13 -12.21 5.68
N TRP A 216 17.41 -11.36 4.72
CA TRP A 216 16.82 -10.05 4.59
C TRP A 216 15.66 -10.14 3.58
N ALA A 217 14.43 -9.85 4.01
CA ALA A 217 13.26 -9.85 3.14
C ALA A 217 12.68 -8.43 3.02
N PRO A 218 12.24 -8.02 1.80
CA PRO A 218 11.80 -6.66 1.56
C PRO A 218 10.42 -6.34 2.16
N TRP A 219 9.65 -7.37 2.57
CA TRP A 219 8.43 -7.26 3.38
C TRP A 219 8.12 -8.57 4.12
N ASP A 220 7.06 -8.56 4.96
CA ASP A 220 6.82 -9.64 5.95
C ASP A 220 6.41 -10.99 5.34
N GLU A 221 5.61 -11.00 4.24
CA GLU A 221 5.15 -12.27 3.67
C GLU A 221 6.29 -13.11 3.07
N PRO A 222 7.26 -12.58 2.30
CA PRO A 222 8.47 -13.31 1.94
C PRO A 222 9.32 -13.70 3.15
N ALA A 223 9.38 -12.87 4.20
CA ALA A 223 10.05 -13.27 5.44
C ALA A 223 9.40 -14.50 6.04
N GLN A 224 8.07 -14.56 6.09
CA GLN A 224 7.32 -15.71 6.57
C GLN A 224 7.51 -16.95 5.68
N ALA A 225 7.51 -16.79 4.36
CA ALA A 225 7.79 -17.88 3.41
C ALA A 225 9.19 -18.45 3.63
N ALA A 226 10.19 -17.57 3.81
CA ALA A 226 11.55 -17.96 4.13
C ALA A 226 11.63 -18.73 5.45
N ILE A 227 10.97 -18.27 6.51
CA ILE A 227 10.92 -18.94 7.82
C ILE A 227 10.32 -20.34 7.68
N ASN A 228 9.24 -20.49 6.92
CA ASN A 228 8.62 -21.80 6.71
C ASN A 228 9.57 -22.76 6.00
N ALA A 229 10.28 -22.31 4.97
CA ALA A 229 11.27 -23.11 4.23
C ALA A 229 12.47 -23.52 5.11
N LEU A 230 13.01 -22.57 5.89
CA LEU A 230 14.14 -22.82 6.81
C LEU A 230 13.75 -23.78 7.93
N ASN A 231 12.56 -23.64 8.51
CA ASN A 231 12.06 -24.55 9.54
C ASN A 231 11.86 -25.97 8.98
N ALA A 232 11.35 -26.11 7.76
CA ALA A 232 11.19 -27.40 7.09
C ALA A 232 12.55 -28.07 6.83
N ALA A 233 13.60 -27.29 6.58
CA ALA A 233 14.98 -27.77 6.43
C ALA A 233 15.70 -28.00 7.78
N GLY A 234 15.05 -27.71 8.92
CA GLY A 234 15.66 -27.89 10.26
C GLY A 234 16.65 -26.79 10.67
N LEU A 235 16.74 -25.69 9.90
CA LEU A 235 17.66 -24.58 10.14
C LEU A 235 17.08 -23.60 11.16
N LYS A 236 17.47 -23.74 12.42
CA LYS A 236 16.87 -23.00 13.56
C LYS A 236 17.69 -21.79 14.05
N ASN A 237 18.89 -21.58 13.51
CA ASN A 237 19.80 -20.51 13.96
C ASN A 237 19.89 -19.36 12.97
N VAL A 238 18.96 -19.25 12.03
CA VAL A 238 18.93 -18.21 11.01
C VAL A 238 18.14 -17.00 11.53
N LYS A 239 18.64 -15.79 11.35
CA LYS A 239 17.96 -14.55 11.70
C LYS A 239 17.21 -14.01 10.48
N VAL A 240 15.92 -13.75 10.62
CA VAL A 240 15.09 -13.25 9.54
C VAL A 240 14.49 -11.90 9.91
N ILE A 241 14.49 -10.95 8.97
CA ILE A 241 13.73 -9.70 9.10
C ILE A 241 12.75 -9.54 7.96
N GLY A 242 11.67 -8.84 8.25
CA GLY A 242 10.71 -8.33 7.28
C GLY A 242 10.50 -6.82 7.46
N ILE A 243 9.53 -6.29 6.73
CA ILE A 243 9.03 -4.92 6.84
C ILE A 243 7.54 -5.01 6.56
N ASP A 244 6.70 -4.31 7.24
CA ASP A 244 5.27 -4.00 7.12
C ASP A 244 4.54 -4.09 8.45
N GLY A 245 5.05 -4.87 9.41
CA GLY A 245 4.43 -5.04 10.71
C GLY A 245 3.05 -5.69 10.61
N HIS A 246 2.94 -6.74 9.78
CA HIS A 246 1.70 -7.52 9.76
C HIS A 246 1.47 -8.18 11.13
N PRO A 247 0.22 -8.35 11.58
CA PRO A 247 -0.07 -8.91 12.90
C PRO A 247 0.65 -10.25 13.16
N GLN A 248 0.67 -11.13 12.17
CA GLN A 248 1.35 -12.43 12.25
C GLN A 248 2.87 -12.28 12.37
N ALA A 249 3.47 -11.31 11.66
CA ALA A 249 4.89 -11.03 11.75
C ALA A 249 5.28 -10.48 13.12
N ILE A 250 4.46 -9.59 13.69
CA ILE A 250 4.65 -9.08 15.05
C ILE A 250 4.55 -10.22 16.08
N GLU A 251 3.56 -11.11 15.93
CA GLU A 251 3.43 -12.30 16.77
C GLU A 251 4.66 -13.21 16.66
N GLU A 252 5.19 -13.40 15.44
CA GLU A 252 6.43 -14.16 15.24
C GLU A 252 7.63 -13.50 15.93
N VAL A 253 7.82 -12.18 15.78
CA VAL A 253 8.88 -11.44 16.46
C VAL A 253 8.80 -11.62 17.98
N CYS A 254 7.59 -11.70 18.55
CA CYS A 254 7.38 -11.85 20.00
C CYS A 254 7.69 -13.26 20.53
N LYS A 255 7.76 -14.29 19.68
CA LYS A 255 8.09 -15.67 20.11
C LYS A 255 9.60 -15.78 20.42
N PRO A 256 9.99 -16.32 21.58
CA PRO A 256 11.41 -16.44 21.97
C PRO A 256 12.27 -17.16 20.92
N ASP A 257 11.74 -18.28 20.38
CA ASP A 257 12.46 -19.20 19.48
C ASP A 257 12.16 -18.94 17.99
N SER A 258 11.46 -17.85 17.65
CA SER A 258 11.22 -17.50 16.26
C SER A 258 12.49 -17.05 15.55
N LEU A 259 12.62 -17.46 14.30
CA LEU A 259 13.66 -16.96 13.39
C LEU A 259 13.45 -15.49 13.05
N MET A 260 12.21 -14.97 13.12
CA MET A 260 11.92 -13.57 12.88
C MET A 260 12.35 -12.73 14.07
N ILE A 261 13.32 -11.86 13.84
CA ILE A 261 13.90 -11.04 14.92
C ILE A 261 13.42 -9.59 14.92
N ALA A 262 12.93 -9.10 13.77
CA ALA A 262 12.38 -7.75 13.64
C ALA A 262 11.49 -7.60 12.41
N THR A 263 10.62 -6.60 12.47
CA THR A 263 9.90 -6.00 11.36
C THR A 263 9.80 -4.49 11.56
N VAL A 264 9.28 -3.75 10.58
CA VAL A 264 8.97 -2.32 10.71
C VAL A 264 7.47 -2.13 10.50
N SER A 265 6.77 -1.58 11.49
CA SER A 265 5.31 -1.51 11.46
C SER A 265 4.80 -0.34 10.62
N GLN A 266 4.17 -0.62 9.50
CA GLN A 266 3.51 0.37 8.65
C GLN A 266 2.02 0.50 9.01
N PRO A 267 1.48 1.73 9.10
CA PRO A 267 0.08 1.98 9.46
C PRO A 267 -0.83 1.97 8.21
N PHE A 268 -0.93 0.85 7.50
CA PHE A 268 -1.71 0.74 6.25
C PHE A 268 -3.17 1.10 6.43
N GLU A 269 -3.78 0.70 7.55
CA GLU A 269 -5.17 1.04 7.87
C GLU A 269 -5.37 2.57 7.94
N LYS A 270 -4.39 3.28 8.52
CA LYS A 270 -4.42 4.75 8.58
C LYS A 270 -4.23 5.37 7.20
N MET A 271 -3.42 4.78 6.33
CA MET A 271 -3.26 5.27 4.95
C MET A 271 -4.59 5.17 4.19
N GLY A 272 -5.32 4.05 4.33
CA GLY A 272 -6.63 3.87 3.72
C GLY A 272 -7.65 4.87 4.23
N ALA A 273 -7.80 5.01 5.55
CA ALA A 273 -8.72 5.97 6.17
C ALA A 273 -8.43 7.41 5.76
N GLN A 274 -7.16 7.82 5.78
CA GLN A 274 -6.72 9.17 5.37
C GLN A 274 -7.05 9.46 3.91
N THR A 275 -6.93 8.46 3.02
CA THR A 275 -7.31 8.61 1.62
C THR A 275 -8.81 8.85 1.48
N GLY A 276 -9.65 8.16 2.27
CA GLY A 276 -11.09 8.39 2.34
C GLY A 276 -11.43 9.82 2.76
N GLU A 277 -10.76 10.35 3.78
CA GLU A 277 -10.93 11.73 4.26
C GLU A 277 -10.61 12.75 3.15
N TRP A 278 -9.54 12.55 2.39
CA TRP A 278 -9.17 13.44 1.29
C TRP A 278 -10.16 13.37 0.13
N ILE A 279 -10.65 12.18 -0.23
CA ILE A 279 -11.69 12.04 -1.26
C ILE A 279 -12.96 12.76 -0.81
N GLU A 280 -13.39 12.60 0.43
CA GLU A 280 -14.54 13.32 0.98
C GLU A 280 -14.38 14.83 0.87
N SER A 281 -13.24 15.36 1.29
CA SER A 281 -12.99 16.80 1.25
C SER A 281 -12.90 17.34 -0.18
N ILE A 282 -12.11 16.69 -1.03
CA ILE A 282 -11.77 17.23 -2.35
C ILE A 282 -12.85 16.90 -3.39
N VAL A 283 -13.34 15.64 -3.38
CA VAL A 283 -14.25 15.17 -4.42
C VAL A 283 -15.72 15.45 -4.07
N VAL A 284 -16.12 15.20 -2.82
CA VAL A 284 -17.51 15.36 -2.40
C VAL A 284 -17.80 16.81 -2.01
N LYS A 285 -17.00 17.37 -1.08
CA LYS A 285 -17.19 18.74 -0.58
C LYS A 285 -16.64 19.81 -1.51
N LYS A 286 -15.85 19.43 -2.53
CA LYS A 286 -15.21 20.34 -3.50
C LYS A 286 -14.26 21.37 -2.83
N GLU A 287 -13.62 20.98 -1.73
CA GLU A 287 -12.58 21.77 -1.09
C GLU A 287 -11.33 21.84 -1.98
N ASP A 288 -10.57 22.91 -1.88
CA ASP A 288 -9.34 23.06 -2.66
C ASP A 288 -8.27 22.07 -2.15
N ALA A 289 -7.80 21.19 -3.05
CA ALA A 289 -6.78 20.19 -2.74
C ALA A 289 -5.51 20.82 -2.14
N ALA A 290 -5.14 22.03 -2.54
CA ALA A 290 -3.97 22.74 -2.00
C ALA A 290 -4.12 23.13 -0.52
N THR A 291 -5.35 23.21 -0.02
CA THR A 291 -5.64 23.49 1.40
C THR A 291 -5.81 22.24 2.23
N VAL A 292 -6.21 21.14 1.60
CA VAL A 292 -6.50 19.85 2.27
C VAL A 292 -5.24 18.96 2.35
N ILE A 293 -4.46 18.92 1.28
CA ILE A 293 -3.27 18.06 1.16
C ILE A 293 -2.03 18.84 1.60
N PRO A 294 -1.33 18.41 2.68
CA PRO A 294 -0.19 19.18 3.21
C PRO A 294 1.04 19.12 2.30
N SER A 295 1.19 18.04 1.52
CA SER A 295 2.29 17.84 0.56
C SER A 295 1.93 16.76 -0.44
N LYS A 296 2.63 16.73 -1.59
CA LYS A 296 2.41 15.69 -2.61
C LYS A 296 2.75 14.27 -2.13
N THR A 297 3.64 14.15 -1.15
CA THR A 297 3.92 12.88 -0.46
C THR A 297 3.74 13.11 1.03
N VAL A 298 2.87 12.33 1.66
CA VAL A 298 2.61 12.37 3.10
C VAL A 298 3.21 11.12 3.73
N TYR A 299 4.22 11.34 4.58
CA TYR A 299 4.89 10.26 5.29
C TYR A 299 4.23 10.03 6.65
N LEU A 300 3.82 8.80 6.90
CA LEU A 300 3.39 8.33 8.22
C LEU A 300 4.57 7.65 8.94
N ASP A 301 4.54 7.65 10.26
CA ASP A 301 5.56 6.99 11.08
C ASP A 301 5.48 5.46 10.94
N ALA A 302 6.67 4.83 10.89
CA ALA A 302 6.82 3.38 10.82
C ALA A 302 7.94 2.93 11.78
N PRO A 303 7.61 2.58 13.03
CA PRO A 303 8.59 2.19 14.04
C PRO A 303 9.15 0.78 13.78
N LEU A 304 10.42 0.60 14.16
CA LEU A 304 11.08 -0.71 14.21
C LEU A 304 10.47 -1.53 15.35
N VAL A 305 10.03 -2.74 15.05
CA VAL A 305 9.52 -3.72 16.00
C VAL A 305 10.53 -4.84 16.16
N THR A 306 10.95 -5.07 17.39
CA THR A 306 11.96 -6.06 17.78
C THR A 306 11.42 -6.90 18.94
N LYS A 307 12.14 -7.93 19.36
CA LYS A 307 11.78 -8.75 20.54
C LYS A 307 11.61 -7.94 21.83
N GLN A 308 12.26 -6.76 21.93
CA GLN A 308 12.19 -5.91 23.13
C GLN A 308 10.86 -5.14 23.24
N ASN A 309 10.27 -4.73 22.12
CA ASN A 309 9.08 -3.86 22.10
C ASN A 309 7.86 -4.46 21.37
N CYS A 310 7.95 -5.65 20.81
CA CYS A 310 6.89 -6.25 20.00
C CYS A 310 5.52 -6.31 20.71
N LYS A 311 5.52 -6.45 22.04
CA LYS A 311 4.29 -6.53 22.84
C LYS A 311 3.45 -5.25 22.79
N ASP A 312 4.08 -4.09 22.51
CA ASP A 312 3.41 -2.81 22.40
C ASP A 312 2.59 -2.69 21.11
N PHE A 313 2.88 -3.59 20.13
CA PHE A 313 2.25 -3.63 18.81
C PHE A 313 1.23 -4.76 18.66
N LEU A 314 1.11 -5.66 19.63
CA LEU A 314 0.08 -6.69 19.60
C LEU A 314 -1.32 -6.06 19.81
N PRO A 315 -2.37 -6.64 19.19
CA PRO A 315 -3.73 -6.21 19.44
C PRO A 315 -4.04 -6.19 20.94
N LYS A 316 -4.56 -5.09 21.44
CA LYS A 316 -5.06 -5.05 22.84
C LYS A 316 -6.27 -5.97 22.94
N LYS A 317 -6.19 -6.95 23.83
CA LYS A 317 -7.27 -7.90 24.11
C LYS A 317 -8.48 -7.20 24.75
#